data_4c0f804fafdcaa5098bb822bf6dd4cdd
#
_entry.id   4c0f804fafdcaa5098bb822bf6dd4cdd
#
_cell.length_a   1.000
_cell.length_b   1.000
_cell.length_c   1.000
_cell.angle_alpha   90.00
_cell.angle_beta   90.00
_cell.angle_gamma   90.00
#
_symmetry.space_group_name_H-M   'P 1'
#
loop_
_entity.id
_entity.type
_entity.pdbx_description
1 polymer ?
#
loop_
_entity_poly.entity_id
_entity_poly.type
_entity_poly.pdbx_seq_one_letter_code
_entity_poly.pdbx_strand_id
1 'polypeptide(L)'
;PLPGPPAAPQAAAGPMPAQLMALLQRMRAEVEKNCDYVGEDFAEEARRMHRGESERRGIYGETSDAEAEALSEEGIDIARLPWVPRSDG
;
A
#
# COMPACT_ATOMS: atom_id res chain seq x y z
N PRO A 1 -3.20 -21.12 31.62
CA PRO A 1 -3.18 -19.79 31.41
C PRO A 1 -3.40 -19.43 30.01
N LEU A 2 -3.94 -18.36 29.88
CA LEU A 2 -4.28 -17.94 28.70
C LEU A 2 -3.21 -17.41 28.03
N PRO A 3 -2.97 -17.84 26.98
CA PRO A 3 -1.98 -17.21 26.20
C PRO A 3 -2.48 -15.87 25.93
N GLY A 4 -1.70 -15.01 26.04
CA GLY A 4 -2.00 -13.71 25.68
C GLY A 4 -2.41 -13.64 24.27
N PRO A 5 -2.86 -12.59 23.86
CA PRO A 5 -3.18 -12.37 22.51
C PRO A 5 -1.97 -12.53 21.70
N PRO A 6 -2.09 -13.03 20.62
CA PRO A 6 -0.98 -13.17 19.77
C PRO A 6 -0.43 -11.84 19.56
N ALA A 7 0.71 -11.83 19.78
CA ALA A 7 1.35 -10.65 19.52
C ALA A 7 1.24 -10.49 18.08
N ALA A 8 0.88 -9.58 17.77
CA ALA A 8 0.74 -9.36 16.52
C ALA A 8 1.81 -9.72 15.74
N PRO A 9 1.96 -9.26 14.94
CA PRO A 9 2.59 -9.38 13.75
C PRO A 9 3.82 -10.10 13.74
N GLN A 10 4.22 -10.58 14.74
CA GLN A 10 5.37 -11.32 14.64
C GLN A 10 5.17 -12.48 13.85
N ALA A 11 4.05 -12.74 13.61
CA ALA A 11 3.80 -13.81 12.81
C ALA A 11 4.62 -13.84 11.61
N ALA A 12 5.12 -12.79 11.30
CA ALA A 12 5.91 -12.76 10.14
C ALA A 12 7.08 -13.66 10.20
N ALA A 13 7.34 -14.20 11.30
CA ALA A 13 8.49 -15.05 11.37
C ALA A 13 8.32 -16.35 10.65
N GLY A 14 7.19 -16.79 10.35
CA GLY A 14 7.03 -18.08 9.71
C GLY A 14 6.52 -17.98 8.32
N PRO A 15 6.39 -19.11 7.66
CA PRO A 15 5.85 -19.09 6.30
C PRO A 15 4.39 -18.70 6.34
N MET A 16 3.99 -18.04 5.33
CA MET A 16 2.63 -17.57 5.24
C MET A 16 1.70 -18.71 4.87
N PRO A 17 0.55 -18.81 5.47
CA PRO A 17 -0.40 -19.82 5.07
C PRO A 17 -0.79 -19.70 3.59
N ALA A 18 -1.02 -20.83 2.97
CA ALA A 18 -1.32 -20.85 1.55
C ALA A 18 -2.56 -20.02 1.20
N GLN A 19 -3.55 -20.05 2.06
CA GLN A 19 -4.76 -19.28 1.79
C GLN A 19 -4.51 -17.79 1.82
N LEU A 20 -3.66 -17.36 2.74
CA LEU A 20 -3.31 -15.96 2.82
C LEU A 20 -2.48 -15.56 1.62
N MET A 21 -1.54 -16.41 1.21
CA MET A 21 -0.77 -16.13 0.03
C MET A 21 -1.65 -16.00 -1.21
N ALA A 22 -2.61 -16.90 -1.35
CA ALA A 22 -3.50 -16.85 -2.50
C ALA A 22 -4.32 -15.57 -2.49
N LEU A 23 -4.77 -15.15 -1.32
CA LEU A 23 -5.54 -13.92 -1.22
C LEU A 23 -4.70 -12.72 -1.62
N LEU A 24 -3.47 -12.65 -1.10
CA LEU A 24 -2.59 -11.54 -1.43
C LEU A 24 -2.25 -11.50 -2.92
N GLN A 25 -2.07 -12.68 -3.52
CA GLN A 25 -1.78 -12.73 -4.95
C GLN A 25 -2.96 -12.26 -5.78
N ARG A 26 -4.18 -12.59 -5.36
CA ARG A 26 -5.35 -12.11 -6.07
C ARG A 26 -5.52 -10.61 -5.92
N MET A 27 -5.26 -10.09 -4.71
CA MET A 27 -5.35 -8.66 -4.50
C MET A 27 -4.33 -7.93 -5.35
N ARG A 28 -3.11 -8.48 -5.43
CA ARG A 28 -2.07 -7.89 -6.24
C ARG A 28 -2.45 -7.88 -7.71
N ALA A 29 -2.99 -8.98 -8.19
CA ALA A 29 -3.40 -9.07 -9.58
C ALA A 29 -4.48 -8.04 -9.90
N GLU A 30 -5.41 -7.85 -8.99
CA GLU A 30 -6.46 -6.87 -9.20
C GLU A 30 -5.91 -5.45 -9.23
N VAL A 31 -5.01 -5.14 -8.33
CA VAL A 31 -4.41 -3.82 -8.31
C VAL A 31 -3.61 -3.58 -9.60
N GLU A 32 -2.82 -4.57 -10.01
CA GLU A 32 -2.01 -4.42 -11.21
C GLU A 32 -2.86 -4.31 -12.46
N LYS A 33 -4.03 -4.91 -12.46
CA LYS A 33 -4.91 -4.88 -13.59
C LYS A 33 -5.70 -3.58 -13.67
N ASN A 34 -6.08 -3.04 -12.53
CA ASN A 34 -6.99 -1.91 -12.49
C ASN A 34 -6.36 -0.57 -12.12
N CYS A 35 -5.08 -0.57 -11.77
CA CYS A 35 -4.40 0.65 -11.36
C CYS A 35 -3.14 0.84 -12.17
N ASP A 36 -2.72 2.07 -12.31
CA ASP A 36 -1.50 2.41 -13.03
C ASP A 36 -0.34 2.47 -12.06
N TYR A 37 0.76 1.85 -12.44
CA TYR A 37 1.97 1.90 -11.61
C TYR A 37 2.72 3.19 -11.93
N VAL A 38 2.93 4.01 -10.93
CA VAL A 38 3.61 5.29 -11.11
C VAL A 38 4.95 5.36 -10.37
N GLY A 39 5.37 4.28 -9.78
CA GLY A 39 6.70 4.21 -9.17
C GLY A 39 6.90 5.25 -8.09
N GLU A 40 8.06 5.87 -8.12
CA GLU A 40 8.41 6.86 -7.12
C GLU A 40 7.67 8.17 -7.27
N ASP A 41 6.93 8.33 -8.35
CA ASP A 41 6.15 9.56 -8.54
C ASP A 41 4.78 9.47 -7.88
N PHE A 42 4.57 8.47 -7.04
CA PHE A 42 3.26 8.25 -6.47
C PHE A 42 2.73 9.48 -5.73
N ALA A 43 3.55 10.08 -4.87
CA ALA A 43 3.08 11.23 -4.09
C ALA A 43 2.74 12.41 -5.00
N GLU A 44 3.58 12.66 -5.97
CA GLU A 44 3.33 13.79 -6.87
C GLU A 44 2.10 13.55 -7.71
N GLU A 45 1.94 12.36 -8.24
CA GLU A 45 0.78 12.05 -9.06
C GLU A 45 -0.50 12.08 -8.24
N ALA A 46 -0.46 11.59 -7.00
CA ALA A 46 -1.62 11.64 -6.13
C ALA A 46 -2.04 13.08 -5.87
N ARG A 47 -1.08 13.97 -5.69
CA ARG A 47 -1.39 15.37 -5.48
C ARG A 47 -1.97 16.01 -6.74
N ARG A 48 -1.45 15.64 -7.90
CA ARG A 48 -1.98 16.17 -9.15
C ARG A 48 -3.43 15.74 -9.36
N MET A 49 -3.73 14.50 -9.05
CA MET A 49 -5.10 14.01 -9.15
C MET A 49 -6.00 14.73 -8.18
N HIS A 50 -5.51 14.97 -6.98
CA HIS A 50 -6.28 15.65 -5.95
C HIS A 50 -6.60 17.10 -6.35
N ARG A 51 -5.69 17.73 -7.05
CA ARG A 51 -5.90 19.11 -7.52
C ARG A 51 -6.64 19.20 -8.84
N GLY A 52 -7.01 18.06 -9.40
CA GLY A 52 -7.70 18.06 -10.68
C GLY A 52 -6.79 18.26 -11.87
N GLU A 53 -5.48 18.12 -11.69
CA GLU A 53 -4.51 18.31 -12.76
C GLU A 53 -4.21 17.03 -13.52
N SER A 54 -4.71 15.92 -13.07
CA SER A 54 -4.50 14.64 -13.72
C SER A 54 -5.78 13.85 -13.60
N GLU A 55 -5.99 12.93 -14.53
CA GLU A 55 -7.18 12.13 -14.54
C GLU A 55 -7.30 11.26 -13.29
N ARG A 56 -8.46 11.23 -12.68
CA ARG A 56 -8.67 10.39 -11.51
C ARG A 56 -8.74 8.96 -11.91
N ARG A 57 -7.90 8.15 -11.30
CA ARG A 57 -7.85 6.74 -11.56
C ARG A 57 -7.13 6.07 -10.40
N GLY A 58 -7.16 4.76 -10.38
CA GLY A 58 -6.36 4.04 -9.39
C GLY A 58 -4.89 4.11 -9.75
N ILE A 59 -4.05 4.44 -8.80
CA ILE A 59 -2.61 4.43 -9.02
C ILE A 59 -1.95 3.71 -7.84
N TYR A 60 -0.78 3.14 -8.09
CA TYR A 60 0.01 2.55 -7.02
C TYR A 60 1.48 2.80 -7.30
N GLY A 61 2.28 2.77 -6.27
CA GLY A 61 3.68 3.05 -6.42
C GLY A 61 4.37 3.08 -5.07
N GLU A 62 5.49 3.77 -5.02
CA GLU A 62 6.32 3.81 -3.83
C GLU A 62 6.36 5.20 -3.25
N THR A 63 6.31 5.26 -1.94
CA THR A 63 6.44 6.55 -1.28
C THR A 63 7.02 6.30 0.11
N SER A 64 7.70 7.28 0.64
CA SER A 64 8.24 7.15 1.99
C SER A 64 7.14 7.30 3.02
N ASP A 65 7.41 6.88 4.24
CA ASP A 65 6.45 7.04 5.32
C ASP A 65 6.13 8.51 5.55
N ALA A 66 7.13 9.37 5.45
CA ALA A 66 6.92 10.79 5.64
C ALA A 66 6.00 11.36 4.56
N GLU A 67 6.20 10.95 3.31
CA GLU A 67 5.33 11.42 2.24
C GLU A 67 3.93 10.85 2.38
N ALA A 68 3.82 9.60 2.79
CA ALA A 68 2.50 9.01 2.98
C ALA A 68 1.72 9.76 4.05
N GLU A 69 2.41 10.14 5.13
CA GLU A 69 1.77 10.90 6.19
C GLU A 69 1.36 12.27 5.70
N ALA A 70 2.22 12.92 4.93
CA ALA A 70 1.89 14.23 4.38
C ALA A 70 0.67 14.15 3.47
N LEU A 71 0.59 13.12 2.63
CA LEU A 71 -0.57 12.96 1.76
C LEU A 71 -1.85 12.80 2.58
N SER A 72 -1.77 12.02 3.64
CA SER A 72 -2.92 11.83 4.50
C SER A 72 -3.37 13.15 5.11
N GLU A 73 -2.41 13.97 5.54
CA GLU A 73 -2.72 15.28 6.12
C GLU A 73 -3.30 16.23 5.09
N GLU A 74 -3.00 16.01 3.84
CA GLU A 74 -3.56 16.82 2.77
C GLU A 74 -4.96 16.35 2.35
N GLY A 75 -5.47 15.33 2.99
CA GLY A 75 -6.79 14.81 2.66
C GLY A 75 -6.79 13.78 1.54
N ILE A 76 -5.64 13.25 1.21
CA ILE A 76 -5.54 12.25 0.15
C ILE A 76 -5.48 10.88 0.81
N ASP A 77 -6.50 10.06 0.55
CA ASP A 77 -6.56 8.73 1.15
C ASP A 77 -5.66 7.76 0.41
N ILE A 78 -4.77 7.16 1.13
CA ILE A 78 -3.91 6.14 0.55
C ILE A 78 -3.87 4.93 1.46
N ALA A 79 -3.52 3.81 0.92
CA ALA A 79 -3.40 2.57 1.68
C ALA A 79 -2.09 1.89 1.36
N ARG A 80 -1.54 1.19 2.31
CA ARG A 80 -0.31 0.45 2.05
C ARG A 80 -0.64 -0.88 1.42
N LEU A 81 0.17 -1.25 0.46
CA LEU A 81 0.01 -2.55 -0.18
C LEU A 81 0.99 -3.53 0.47
N PRO A 82 0.51 -4.66 0.92
CA PRO A 82 1.35 -5.57 1.70
C PRO A 82 2.46 -6.24 0.89
N TRP A 83 2.39 -6.16 -0.42
CA TRP A 83 3.41 -6.80 -1.26
C TRP A 83 4.40 -5.81 -1.86
N VAL A 84 4.25 -4.52 -1.57
CA VAL A 84 5.17 -3.52 -2.10
C VAL A 84 6.14 -3.16 -0.99
N PRO A 85 7.44 -3.25 -1.24
CA PRO A 85 8.39 -2.95 -0.20
C PRO A 85 8.31 -1.50 0.23
N ARG A 86 8.60 -1.25 1.48
CA ARG A 86 8.63 0.09 1.95
C ARG A 86 9.80 0.81 1.44
N SER A 87 9.56 2.03 1.06
CA SER A 87 10.64 2.90 0.71
C SER A 87 11.11 3.54 1.99
N ASP A 88 12.26 3.24 2.43
CA ASP A 88 12.78 3.84 3.59
C ASP A 88 13.42 5.08 3.27
N GLY A 89 12.83 6.06 3.35
CA GLY A 89 13.38 7.32 2.95
C GLY A 89 14.62 7.75 3.59
#